data_33aea2c93278f9eeab32836561cbcdec
#
_entry.id   33aea2c93278f9eeab32836561cbcdec
#
_cell.length_a   1.000
_cell.length_b   1.000
_cell.length_c   1.000
_cell.angle_alpha   90.00
_cell.angle_beta   90.00
_cell.angle_gamma   90.00
#
_symmetry.space_group_name_H-M   'P 1'
#
loop_
_entity.id
_entity.type
_entity.pdbx_description
1 polymer ?
#
loop_
_entity_poly.entity_id
_entity_poly.type
_entity_poly.pdbx_seq_one_letter_code
_entity_poly.pdbx_strand_id
1 'polypeptide(L)'
;MSNYNAVLARNTENAPTGIGPYSQTVAYSHYNNLSAQLPVDPKTGKLVSGGIKEQTQQCFNNIKAILDSIDHVMSDIVKISIFVKNVKDLDAVEAVYKTFFPYYLPTLTVVAVAALPMSALVQVEALVSNGEGTIPNAPQAGDLIKLTNNTLKAPTSSLSTQVVAFSHYNNLSAQLPIDPKSGRLVAGGVKEQAIQCLKNIKAILESIDVPLDDIVKVNIYLKDFSDIETVNEVYTTFFPDSAIARAVAYVPARTVIAVEALPMGALVQVEAVGSHGDGTPPQAVEDRHGLIIEGNNTKNAPISPLSTQTVAFSHYNHLSAQLPMDPSTGKLVAGGIKEQAGQCLKNIKAIIESVDHVMADVVKVNVFLKNIEDCAALDEVYATFFANGTPARRIVGVSALPDDALVQIDVVVANAEGTPPNA
;
A
#
# COMPACT_ATOMS: atom_id res chain seq x y z
N MET A 1 -3.74 -0.57 33.41
CA MET A 1 -3.06 -0.68 32.10
C MET A 1 -3.38 0.59 31.36
N SER A 2 -2.40 1.44 31.09
CA SER A 2 -2.62 2.69 30.37
C SER A 2 -2.87 2.34 28.91
N ASN A 3 -4.10 2.51 28.45
CA ASN A 3 -4.43 2.49 27.00
C ASN A 3 -3.78 3.70 26.33
N TYR A 4 -2.48 3.68 26.13
CA TYR A 4 -1.83 4.56 25.17
C TYR A 4 -2.11 3.97 23.80
N ASN A 5 -3.27 4.33 23.24
CA ASN A 5 -3.49 4.13 21.82
C ASN A 5 -2.54 5.07 21.10
N ALA A 6 -1.40 4.56 20.68
CA ALA A 6 -0.36 5.32 19.99
C ALA A 6 -0.76 5.68 18.55
N VAL A 7 -1.92 5.23 18.07
CA VAL A 7 -2.49 5.60 16.77
C VAL A 7 -3.02 7.02 16.85
N LEU A 8 -2.41 7.91 16.08
CA LEU A 8 -2.68 9.36 16.12
C LEU A 8 -3.27 9.83 14.79
N ALA A 9 -4.58 10.02 14.76
CA ALA A 9 -5.29 10.60 13.63
C ALA A 9 -5.26 12.13 13.70
N ARG A 10 -4.99 12.78 12.56
CA ARG A 10 -4.93 14.25 12.45
C ARG A 10 -5.61 14.74 11.18
N ASN A 11 -6.18 15.95 11.28
CA ASN A 11 -6.81 16.66 10.17
C ASN A 11 -6.43 18.14 10.21
N THR A 12 -6.40 18.78 9.05
CA THR A 12 -6.17 20.22 8.91
C THR A 12 -7.24 20.85 7.99
N GLU A 13 -7.62 22.09 8.26
CA GLU A 13 -8.51 22.86 7.38
C GLU A 13 -7.80 23.33 6.09
N ASN A 14 -6.46 23.26 6.06
CA ASN A 14 -5.67 23.66 4.90
C ASN A 14 -5.65 22.61 3.77
N ALA A 15 -6.22 21.42 4.01
CA ALA A 15 -6.44 20.38 3.03
C ALA A 15 -7.92 19.98 3.02
N PRO A 16 -8.41 19.35 1.93
CA PRO A 16 -9.83 18.99 1.85
C PRO A 16 -10.25 18.10 3.01
N THR A 17 -11.36 18.43 3.65
CA THR A 17 -12.06 17.52 4.56
C THR A 17 -12.47 16.26 3.80
N GLY A 18 -12.29 15.10 4.43
CA GLY A 18 -12.54 13.81 3.79
C GLY A 18 -13.98 13.68 3.26
N ILE A 19 -14.09 13.06 2.10
CA ILE A 19 -15.37 12.65 1.52
C ILE A 19 -15.73 11.30 2.13
N GLY A 20 -16.01 11.25 3.41
CA GLY A 20 -16.32 10.02 4.11
C GLY A 20 -15.63 9.89 5.48
N PRO A 21 -15.86 8.78 6.19
CA PRO A 21 -15.39 8.57 7.56
C PRO A 21 -13.92 8.11 7.59
N TYR A 22 -12.97 9.02 7.36
CA TYR A 22 -11.54 8.77 7.45
C TYR A 22 -10.76 10.02 7.85
N SER A 23 -9.53 9.86 8.31
CA SER A 23 -8.63 10.95 8.68
C SER A 23 -7.67 11.28 7.55
N GLN A 24 -7.25 12.53 7.44
CA GLN A 24 -6.29 12.95 6.41
C GLN A 24 -4.93 12.29 6.58
N THR A 25 -4.47 12.15 7.83
CA THR A 25 -3.24 11.43 8.15
C THR A 25 -3.40 10.66 9.46
N VAL A 26 -2.78 9.49 9.50
CA VAL A 26 -2.73 8.63 10.68
C VAL A 26 -1.30 8.20 10.93
N ALA A 27 -0.76 8.70 12.05
CA ALA A 27 0.56 8.35 12.52
C ALA A 27 0.50 7.16 13.48
N TYR A 28 1.43 6.25 13.31
CA TYR A 28 1.73 5.21 14.29
C TYR A 28 3.21 4.85 14.19
N SER A 29 3.90 4.76 15.33
CA SER A 29 5.33 4.49 15.36
C SER A 29 6.08 5.38 14.34
N HIS A 30 6.83 4.82 13.44
CA HIS A 30 7.73 5.52 12.54
C HIS A 30 7.11 6.04 11.24
N TYR A 31 5.81 5.85 11.01
CA TYR A 31 5.17 6.28 9.77
C TYR A 31 3.89 7.10 10.00
N ASN A 32 3.69 8.07 9.10
CA ASN A 32 2.40 8.70 8.85
C ASN A 32 1.80 8.13 7.56
N ASN A 33 0.62 7.56 7.68
CA ASN A 33 -0.18 7.12 6.53
C ASN A 33 -1.10 8.26 6.12
N LEU A 34 -0.92 8.82 4.94
CA LEU A 34 -1.83 9.82 4.40
C LEU A 34 -2.98 9.14 3.64
N SER A 35 -4.19 9.68 3.82
CA SER A 35 -5.30 9.35 2.93
C SER A 35 -5.00 9.87 1.52
N ALA A 36 -5.41 9.09 0.53
CA ALA A 36 -5.23 9.48 -0.85
C ALA A 36 -5.94 10.81 -1.13
N GLN A 37 -5.20 11.76 -1.68
CA GLN A 37 -5.68 13.10 -1.97
C GLN A 37 -6.25 13.19 -3.38
N LEU A 38 -7.50 13.65 -3.45
CA LEU A 38 -8.15 14.07 -4.68
C LEU A 38 -7.81 15.52 -4.99
N PRO A 39 -7.94 15.97 -6.25
CA PRO A 39 -7.65 17.34 -6.64
C PRO A 39 -8.77 18.33 -6.23
N VAL A 40 -9.12 18.29 -4.96
CA VAL A 40 -10.18 19.14 -4.36
C VAL A 40 -9.57 20.39 -3.77
N ASP A 41 -10.14 21.54 -4.07
CA ASP A 41 -9.82 22.78 -3.40
C ASP A 41 -10.42 22.77 -1.98
N PRO A 42 -9.59 22.90 -0.92
CA PRO A 42 -10.07 22.85 0.46
C PRO A 42 -11.07 23.96 0.82
N LYS A 43 -11.02 25.10 0.12
CA LYS A 43 -11.93 26.24 0.36
C LYS A 43 -13.33 26.02 -0.20
N THR A 44 -13.42 25.35 -1.32
CA THR A 44 -14.70 25.14 -2.04
C THR A 44 -15.28 23.75 -1.86
N GLY A 45 -14.48 22.77 -1.47
CA GLY A 45 -14.85 21.36 -1.41
C GLY A 45 -15.11 20.73 -2.79
N LYS A 46 -14.70 21.40 -3.88
CA LYS A 46 -14.93 20.96 -5.26
C LYS A 46 -13.61 20.64 -5.96
N LEU A 47 -13.68 19.81 -6.99
CA LEU A 47 -12.54 19.61 -7.88
C LEU A 47 -12.10 20.95 -8.47
N VAL A 48 -10.77 21.16 -8.54
CA VAL A 48 -10.23 22.34 -9.21
C VAL A 48 -10.58 22.33 -10.70
N SER A 49 -10.75 23.52 -11.27
CA SER A 49 -10.90 23.69 -12.70
C SER A 49 -9.59 23.40 -13.43
N GLY A 50 -9.69 22.97 -14.67
CA GLY A 50 -8.52 22.64 -15.50
C GLY A 50 -8.41 21.14 -15.76
N GLY A 51 -7.27 20.75 -16.32
CA GLY A 51 -7.00 19.39 -16.74
C GLY A 51 -6.11 18.63 -15.75
N ILE A 52 -5.42 17.62 -16.28
CA ILE A 52 -4.58 16.73 -15.49
C ILE A 52 -3.45 17.48 -14.75
N LYS A 53 -2.87 18.53 -15.33
CA LYS A 53 -1.80 19.31 -14.69
C LYS A 53 -2.29 20.02 -13.43
N GLU A 54 -3.39 20.75 -13.55
CA GLU A 54 -4.00 21.50 -12.43
C GLU A 54 -4.47 20.54 -11.35
N GLN A 55 -5.06 19.42 -11.73
CA GLN A 55 -5.49 18.39 -10.79
C GLN A 55 -4.31 17.72 -10.09
N THR A 56 -3.25 17.38 -10.80
CA THR A 56 -2.03 16.80 -10.18
C THR A 56 -1.39 17.80 -9.21
N GLN A 57 -1.28 19.07 -9.62
CA GLN A 57 -0.76 20.14 -8.77
C GLN A 57 -1.56 20.27 -7.48
N GLN A 58 -2.90 20.20 -7.58
CA GLN A 58 -3.75 20.31 -6.39
C GLN A 58 -3.60 19.12 -5.45
N CYS A 59 -3.50 17.89 -5.94
CA CYS A 59 -3.23 16.72 -5.11
C CYS A 59 -1.95 16.90 -4.29
N PHE A 60 -0.87 17.33 -4.92
CA PHE A 60 0.41 17.58 -4.22
C PHE A 60 0.35 18.78 -3.27
N ASN A 61 -0.37 19.84 -3.63
CA ASN A 61 -0.61 20.96 -2.72
C ASN A 61 -1.36 20.51 -1.46
N ASN A 62 -2.35 19.64 -1.60
CA ASN A 62 -3.09 19.07 -0.47
C ASN A 62 -2.18 18.21 0.41
N ILE A 63 -1.36 17.34 -0.19
CA ILE A 63 -0.35 16.56 0.54
C ILE A 63 0.59 17.49 1.30
N LYS A 64 1.12 18.52 0.64
CA LYS A 64 2.01 19.49 1.28
C LYS A 64 1.32 20.19 2.46
N ALA A 65 0.08 20.62 2.31
CA ALA A 65 -0.67 21.26 3.39
C ALA A 65 -0.90 20.32 4.61
N ILE A 66 -1.11 19.03 4.36
CA ILE A 66 -1.19 18.03 5.43
C ILE A 66 0.16 17.88 6.11
N LEU A 67 1.26 17.76 5.36
CA LEU A 67 2.62 17.65 5.89
C LEU A 67 2.99 18.87 6.73
N ASP A 68 2.77 20.08 6.21
CA ASP A 68 3.02 21.35 6.93
C ASP A 68 2.25 21.39 8.27
N SER A 69 1.05 20.79 8.34
CA SER A 69 0.23 20.78 9.57
C SER A 69 0.72 19.81 10.66
N ILE A 70 1.66 18.95 10.32
CA ILE A 70 2.25 17.94 11.22
C ILE A 70 3.78 18.09 11.31
N ASP A 71 4.30 19.27 10.94
CA ASP A 71 5.72 19.62 10.98
C ASP A 71 6.63 18.72 10.10
N HIS A 72 6.09 18.24 8.98
CA HIS A 72 6.83 17.47 7.99
C HIS A 72 6.97 18.21 6.66
N VAL A 73 7.91 17.76 5.84
CA VAL A 73 8.22 18.32 4.52
C VAL A 73 8.13 17.24 3.43
N MET A 74 8.10 17.66 2.16
CA MET A 74 8.00 16.74 1.02
C MET A 74 9.14 15.70 0.97
N SER A 75 10.34 16.04 1.46
CA SER A 75 11.45 15.10 1.54
C SER A 75 11.31 14.04 2.64
N ASP A 76 10.30 14.13 3.51
CA ASP A 76 9.98 13.07 4.48
C ASP A 76 9.14 11.95 3.86
N ILE A 77 8.65 12.14 2.65
CA ILE A 77 7.88 11.12 1.94
C ILE A 77 8.79 9.94 1.59
N VAL A 78 8.39 8.75 1.99
CA VAL A 78 9.06 7.48 1.70
C VAL A 78 8.57 6.90 0.39
N LYS A 79 7.26 7.01 0.15
CA LYS A 79 6.59 6.41 -1.01
C LYS A 79 5.45 7.29 -1.51
N ILE A 80 5.32 7.37 -2.83
CA ILE A 80 4.19 7.96 -3.54
C ILE A 80 3.49 6.90 -4.39
N SER A 81 2.16 6.91 -4.33
CA SER A 81 1.31 6.13 -5.26
C SER A 81 0.41 7.09 -6.03
N ILE A 82 0.45 7.02 -7.35
CA ILE A 82 -0.32 7.86 -8.26
C ILE A 82 -1.30 7.00 -9.04
N PHE A 83 -2.57 7.34 -8.94
CA PHE A 83 -3.66 6.71 -9.66
C PHE A 83 -4.20 7.71 -10.67
N VAL A 84 -4.10 7.39 -11.95
CA VAL A 84 -4.61 8.24 -13.04
C VAL A 84 -5.80 7.60 -13.72
N LYS A 85 -6.68 8.41 -14.27
CA LYS A 85 -7.81 7.92 -15.07
C LYS A 85 -7.33 7.45 -16.45
N ASN A 86 -6.29 8.08 -17.00
CA ASN A 86 -5.81 7.80 -18.35
C ASN A 86 -4.27 7.72 -18.35
N VAL A 87 -3.73 6.61 -18.81
CA VAL A 87 -2.27 6.41 -18.94
C VAL A 87 -1.60 7.43 -19.88
N LYS A 88 -2.35 8.01 -20.83
CA LYS A 88 -1.83 9.05 -21.73
C LYS A 88 -1.49 10.36 -21.03
N ASP A 89 -1.97 10.56 -19.83
CA ASP A 89 -1.73 11.78 -19.06
C ASP A 89 -0.41 11.72 -18.26
N LEU A 90 0.32 10.60 -18.28
CA LEU A 90 1.51 10.38 -17.44
C LEU A 90 2.59 11.43 -17.66
N ASP A 91 2.90 11.83 -18.90
CA ASP A 91 3.93 12.85 -19.15
C ASP A 91 3.61 14.17 -18.43
N ALA A 92 2.33 14.55 -18.40
CA ALA A 92 1.87 15.76 -17.75
C ALA A 92 1.91 15.63 -16.21
N VAL A 93 1.57 14.45 -15.69
CA VAL A 93 1.68 14.11 -14.26
C VAL A 93 3.14 14.15 -13.82
N GLU A 94 4.03 13.52 -14.57
CA GLU A 94 5.47 13.49 -14.30
C GLU A 94 6.10 14.88 -14.29
N ALA A 95 5.68 15.73 -15.22
CA ALA A 95 6.17 17.12 -15.27
C ALA A 95 5.84 17.89 -13.99
N VAL A 96 4.63 17.70 -13.43
CA VAL A 96 4.23 18.29 -12.15
C VAL A 96 4.97 17.62 -11.00
N TYR A 97 5.02 16.29 -10.96
CA TYR A 97 5.70 15.51 -9.92
C TYR A 97 7.14 15.97 -9.70
N LYS A 98 7.92 16.18 -10.77
CA LYS A 98 9.32 16.65 -10.71
C LYS A 98 9.48 18.00 -10.00
N THR A 99 8.46 18.85 -10.01
CA THR A 99 8.52 20.13 -9.30
C THR A 99 8.48 20.02 -7.79
N PHE A 100 7.89 18.92 -7.28
CA PHE A 100 7.79 18.63 -5.85
C PHE A 100 8.99 17.82 -5.32
N PHE A 101 9.69 17.09 -6.19
CA PHE A 101 10.84 16.25 -5.82
C PHE A 101 12.08 16.61 -6.65
N PRO A 102 12.67 17.82 -6.45
CA PRO A 102 13.81 18.25 -7.25
C PRO A 102 15.15 17.59 -6.86
N TYR A 103 15.26 17.06 -5.62
CA TYR A 103 16.54 16.58 -5.07
C TYR A 103 16.46 15.17 -4.49
N TYR A 104 15.34 14.80 -3.93
CA TYR A 104 15.09 13.50 -3.33
C TYR A 104 13.95 12.80 -4.07
N LEU A 105 14.12 11.53 -4.37
CA LEU A 105 13.09 10.74 -5.06
C LEU A 105 12.60 9.62 -4.13
N PRO A 106 11.34 9.68 -3.69
CA PRO A 106 10.73 8.55 -2.99
C PRO A 106 10.54 7.35 -3.92
N THR A 107 10.11 6.23 -3.38
CA THR A 107 9.61 5.13 -4.22
C THR A 107 8.29 5.53 -4.86
N LEU A 108 7.99 4.97 -6.03
CA LEU A 108 6.86 5.37 -6.85
C LEU A 108 6.11 4.16 -7.41
N THR A 109 4.79 4.22 -7.29
CA THR A 109 3.86 3.33 -8.00
C THR A 109 2.91 4.18 -8.84
N VAL A 110 2.75 3.86 -10.11
CA VAL A 110 1.82 4.56 -11.01
C VAL A 110 0.96 3.54 -11.75
N VAL A 111 -0.36 3.70 -11.67
CA VAL A 111 -1.33 2.84 -12.37
C VAL A 111 -2.47 3.69 -12.93
N ALA A 112 -2.99 3.29 -14.09
CA ALA A 112 -4.25 3.85 -14.60
C ALA A 112 -5.42 2.97 -14.14
N VAL A 113 -6.39 3.56 -13.46
CA VAL A 113 -7.55 2.88 -12.87
C VAL A 113 -8.84 3.15 -13.64
N ALA A 114 -9.83 2.29 -13.48
CA ALA A 114 -11.09 2.41 -14.20
C ALA A 114 -11.85 3.68 -13.81
N ALA A 115 -11.82 4.06 -12.54
CA ALA A 115 -12.48 5.27 -12.05
C ALA A 115 -11.84 5.80 -10.77
N LEU A 116 -12.05 7.08 -10.51
CA LEU A 116 -11.68 7.76 -9.26
C LEU A 116 -12.91 8.47 -8.68
N PRO A 117 -12.98 8.64 -7.35
CA PRO A 117 -14.08 9.40 -6.73
C PRO A 117 -14.21 10.80 -7.32
N MET A 118 -15.44 11.33 -7.35
CA MET A 118 -15.78 12.64 -7.91
C MET A 118 -15.44 12.80 -9.40
N SER A 119 -15.17 11.72 -10.13
CA SER A 119 -14.68 11.76 -11.52
C SER A 119 -13.35 12.50 -11.68
N ALA A 120 -12.50 12.45 -10.66
CA ALA A 120 -11.16 13.02 -10.72
C ALA A 120 -10.31 12.33 -11.81
N LEU A 121 -9.35 13.07 -12.37
CA LEU A 121 -8.41 12.55 -13.36
C LEU A 121 -7.19 11.90 -12.72
N VAL A 122 -6.91 12.25 -11.46
CA VAL A 122 -5.76 11.78 -10.70
C VAL A 122 -6.07 11.76 -9.20
N GLN A 123 -5.48 10.82 -8.50
CA GLN A 123 -5.44 10.72 -7.05
C GLN A 123 -4.01 10.38 -6.63
N VAL A 124 -3.52 11.00 -5.56
CA VAL A 124 -2.15 10.79 -5.08
C VAL A 124 -2.17 10.42 -3.60
N GLU A 125 -1.40 9.41 -3.24
CA GLU A 125 -1.22 8.93 -1.88
C GLU A 125 0.24 9.00 -1.48
N ALA A 126 0.51 9.30 -0.21
CA ALA A 126 1.87 9.33 0.35
C ALA A 126 1.97 8.49 1.63
N LEU A 127 3.11 7.81 1.78
CA LEU A 127 3.60 7.25 3.02
C LEU A 127 4.79 8.10 3.47
N VAL A 128 4.78 8.56 4.72
CA VAL A 128 5.70 9.57 5.22
C VAL A 128 6.43 9.05 6.45
N SER A 129 7.71 9.35 6.58
CA SER A 129 8.46 9.07 7.81
C SER A 129 7.90 9.89 8.99
N ASN A 130 7.90 9.33 10.19
CA ASN A 130 7.39 9.96 11.42
C ASN A 130 8.45 9.98 12.53
N GLY A 131 9.71 10.10 12.19
CA GLY A 131 10.78 10.23 13.17
C GLY A 131 10.77 9.14 14.26
N GLU A 132 10.86 9.57 15.53
CA GLU A 132 10.87 8.70 16.71
C GLU A 132 9.52 8.02 17.03
N GLY A 133 8.51 8.28 16.23
CA GLY A 133 7.19 7.68 16.45
C GLY A 133 6.20 8.61 17.15
N THR A 134 5.13 8.04 17.67
CA THR A 134 3.96 8.77 18.16
C THR A 134 3.93 8.94 19.69
N ILE A 135 5.05 8.84 20.37
CA ILE A 135 5.12 9.07 21.82
C ILE A 135 4.84 10.55 22.10
N PRO A 136 3.80 10.89 22.87
CA PRO A 136 3.51 12.29 23.19
C PRO A 136 4.70 12.98 23.85
N ASN A 137 5.07 14.17 23.34
CA ASN A 137 6.19 15.00 23.83
C ASN A 137 7.59 14.35 23.71
N ALA A 138 7.75 13.24 22.99
CA ALA A 138 9.08 12.80 22.63
C ALA A 138 9.68 13.80 21.63
N PRO A 139 10.96 14.20 21.80
CA PRO A 139 11.62 14.96 20.75
C PRO A 139 11.59 14.15 19.46
N GLN A 140 11.05 14.72 18.41
CA GLN A 140 11.17 14.12 17.09
C GLN A 140 12.66 14.16 16.74
N ALA A 141 13.30 13.01 16.60
CA ALA A 141 14.62 12.98 16.04
C ALA A 141 14.48 13.41 14.57
N GLY A 142 14.79 14.65 14.29
CA GLY A 142 14.80 15.20 12.93
C GLY A 142 15.78 14.51 11.99
N ASP A 143 16.44 13.45 12.44
CA ASP A 143 17.58 12.84 11.79
C ASP A 143 17.42 11.34 11.52
N LEU A 144 16.21 10.80 11.55
CA LEU A 144 16.00 9.42 11.08
C LEU A 144 16.32 9.34 9.59
N ILE A 145 17.39 8.64 9.29
CA ILE A 145 17.94 8.56 7.94
C ILE A 145 17.10 7.63 7.09
N LYS A 146 16.57 8.14 5.99
CA LYS A 146 16.08 7.32 4.89
C LYS A 146 17.26 6.86 4.07
N LEU A 147 17.42 5.55 3.91
CA LEU A 147 18.45 4.96 3.05
C LEU A 147 17.84 4.67 1.68
N THR A 148 18.37 5.31 0.67
CA THR A 148 17.96 5.10 -0.73
C THR A 148 18.97 4.24 -1.44
N ASN A 149 18.50 3.28 -2.24
CA ASN A 149 19.40 2.46 -3.05
C ASN A 149 18.83 2.21 -4.45
N ASN A 150 19.75 2.18 -5.42
CA ASN A 150 19.49 1.78 -6.79
C ASN A 150 20.57 0.78 -7.24
N THR A 151 20.17 -0.24 -7.98
CA THR A 151 21.08 -1.20 -8.60
C THR A 151 20.88 -1.25 -10.12
N LEU A 152 21.96 -1.42 -10.86
CA LEU A 152 21.89 -1.63 -12.32
C LEU A 152 21.37 -3.03 -12.71
N LYS A 153 21.18 -3.92 -11.72
CA LYS A 153 20.59 -5.24 -11.94
C LYS A 153 19.05 -5.21 -12.06
N ALA A 154 18.46 -4.05 -11.80
CA ALA A 154 17.02 -3.78 -12.00
C ALA A 154 16.84 -2.44 -12.74
N PRO A 155 15.68 -2.17 -13.36
CA PRO A 155 15.43 -0.94 -14.09
C PRO A 155 15.56 0.29 -13.18
N THR A 156 16.29 1.29 -13.62
CA THR A 156 16.40 2.60 -12.95
C THR A 156 15.44 3.60 -13.55
N SER A 157 15.01 4.59 -12.76
CA SER A 157 14.09 5.65 -13.18
C SER A 157 14.64 7.01 -12.77
N SER A 158 14.37 8.03 -13.57
CA SER A 158 14.62 9.44 -13.21
C SER A 158 13.52 10.03 -12.32
N LEU A 159 12.49 9.24 -11.99
CA LEU A 159 11.32 9.66 -11.22
C LEU A 159 11.26 9.04 -9.83
N SER A 160 12.01 7.98 -9.59
CA SER A 160 11.93 7.24 -8.33
C SER A 160 13.21 6.54 -7.97
N THR A 161 13.40 6.33 -6.69
CA THR A 161 14.40 5.42 -6.16
C THR A 161 13.82 4.00 -6.16
N GLN A 162 14.62 2.98 -6.45
CA GLN A 162 14.14 1.60 -6.48
C GLN A 162 13.69 1.11 -5.11
N VAL A 163 14.43 1.47 -4.05
CA VAL A 163 14.07 1.13 -2.68
C VAL A 163 14.42 2.27 -1.73
N VAL A 164 13.53 2.56 -0.81
CA VAL A 164 13.74 3.47 0.31
C VAL A 164 13.53 2.68 1.59
N ALA A 165 14.61 2.50 2.33
CA ALA A 165 14.59 1.94 3.68
C ALA A 165 14.36 3.08 4.69
N PHE A 166 13.41 2.88 5.58
CA PHE A 166 13.18 3.75 6.72
C PHE A 166 12.67 2.92 7.88
N SER A 167 13.28 3.10 9.07
CA SER A 167 12.98 2.26 10.22
C SER A 167 13.12 0.77 9.85
N HIS A 168 12.11 -0.03 10.10
CA HIS A 168 12.13 -1.48 9.94
C HIS A 168 11.69 -1.99 8.56
N TYR A 169 11.42 -1.10 7.61
CA TYR A 169 10.88 -1.48 6.31
C TYR A 169 11.67 -0.96 5.12
N ASN A 170 11.77 -1.81 4.11
CA ASN A 170 12.19 -1.47 2.76
C ASN A 170 10.95 -1.29 1.89
N ASN A 171 10.68 -0.06 1.48
CA ASN A 171 9.62 0.23 0.52
C ASN A 171 10.20 0.19 -0.89
N LEU A 172 9.64 -0.61 -1.78
CA LEU A 172 10.11 -0.74 -3.16
C LEU A 172 9.19 0.03 -4.11
N SER A 173 9.78 0.67 -5.12
CA SER A 173 9.04 1.15 -6.28
C SER A 173 8.42 -0.03 -7.02
N ALA A 174 7.19 0.14 -7.51
CA ALA A 174 6.55 -0.88 -8.32
C ALA A 174 7.41 -1.19 -9.56
N GLN A 175 7.64 -2.47 -9.79
CA GLN A 175 8.46 -2.96 -10.87
C GLN A 175 7.61 -3.28 -12.10
N LEU A 176 7.90 -2.63 -13.20
CA LEU A 176 7.43 -3.00 -14.53
C LEU A 176 8.29 -4.14 -15.08
N PRO A 177 7.78 -4.90 -16.05
CA PRO A 177 8.52 -6.02 -16.66
C PRO A 177 9.59 -5.56 -17.65
N ILE A 178 10.47 -4.67 -17.21
CA ILE A 178 11.55 -4.08 -18.00
C ILE A 178 12.81 -4.90 -17.79
N ASP A 179 13.46 -5.28 -18.88
CA ASP A 179 14.82 -5.83 -18.85
C ASP A 179 15.82 -4.70 -18.52
N PRO A 180 16.58 -4.77 -17.43
CA PRO A 180 17.49 -3.70 -17.02
C PRO A 180 18.63 -3.43 -18.03
N LYS A 181 18.96 -4.38 -18.90
CA LYS A 181 20.01 -4.22 -19.88
C LYS A 181 19.55 -3.43 -21.11
N SER A 182 18.34 -3.71 -21.58
CA SER A 182 17.78 -3.05 -22.77
C SER A 182 16.94 -1.83 -22.44
N GLY A 183 16.46 -1.67 -21.21
CA GLY A 183 15.53 -0.63 -20.79
C GLY A 183 14.14 -0.76 -21.43
N ARG A 184 13.80 -1.93 -21.97
CA ARG A 184 12.52 -2.20 -22.67
C ARG A 184 11.73 -3.29 -21.96
N LEU A 185 10.41 -3.30 -22.20
CA LEU A 185 9.59 -4.43 -21.79
C LEU A 185 10.12 -5.72 -22.39
N VAL A 186 10.16 -6.80 -21.59
CA VAL A 186 10.52 -8.11 -22.09
C VAL A 186 9.53 -8.59 -23.15
N ALA A 187 10.03 -9.34 -24.11
CA ALA A 187 9.18 -10.00 -25.11
C ALA A 187 8.39 -11.15 -24.46
N GLY A 188 7.23 -11.44 -25.03
CA GLY A 188 6.34 -12.50 -24.55
C GLY A 188 5.05 -11.97 -23.94
N GLY A 189 4.32 -12.84 -23.25
CA GLY A 189 3.05 -12.53 -22.62
C GLY A 189 3.18 -12.19 -21.13
N VAL A 190 2.05 -12.31 -20.43
CA VAL A 190 1.99 -12.01 -18.98
C VAL A 190 2.92 -12.89 -18.16
N LYS A 191 3.17 -14.14 -18.58
CA LYS A 191 4.09 -15.07 -17.90
C LYS A 191 5.50 -14.50 -17.84
N GLU A 192 6.08 -14.15 -18.99
CA GLU A 192 7.43 -13.58 -19.09
C GLU A 192 7.52 -12.25 -18.37
N GLN A 193 6.46 -11.45 -18.47
CA GLN A 193 6.39 -10.17 -17.79
C GLN A 193 6.32 -10.31 -16.26
N ALA A 194 5.52 -11.22 -15.73
CA ALA A 194 5.46 -11.50 -14.29
C ALA A 194 6.80 -12.01 -13.75
N ILE A 195 7.46 -12.91 -14.47
CA ILE A 195 8.81 -13.41 -14.14
C ILE A 195 9.79 -12.23 -14.05
N GLN A 196 9.74 -11.29 -15.02
CA GLN A 196 10.66 -10.16 -15.03
C GLN A 196 10.43 -9.20 -13.87
N CYS A 197 9.17 -8.88 -13.55
CA CYS A 197 8.84 -8.03 -12.39
C CYS A 197 9.43 -8.62 -11.10
N LEU A 198 9.22 -9.92 -10.85
CA LEU A 198 9.70 -10.58 -9.64
C LEU A 198 11.25 -10.73 -9.64
N LYS A 199 11.87 -10.95 -10.78
CA LYS A 199 13.34 -10.89 -10.91
C LYS A 199 13.90 -9.51 -10.57
N ASN A 200 13.25 -8.45 -11.02
CA ASN A 200 13.65 -7.08 -10.71
C ASN A 200 13.54 -6.80 -9.19
N ILE A 201 12.43 -7.20 -8.55
CA ILE A 201 12.28 -7.11 -7.09
C ILE A 201 13.39 -7.87 -6.37
N LYS A 202 13.63 -9.12 -6.76
CA LYS A 202 14.70 -9.95 -6.18
C LYS A 202 16.06 -9.27 -6.31
N ALA A 203 16.39 -8.74 -7.49
CA ALA A 203 17.67 -8.06 -7.73
C ALA A 203 17.85 -6.79 -6.89
N ILE A 204 16.75 -6.05 -6.63
CA ILE A 204 16.76 -4.87 -5.75
C ILE A 204 17.03 -5.31 -4.31
N LEU A 205 16.31 -6.31 -3.80
CA LEU A 205 16.47 -6.81 -2.44
C LEU A 205 17.88 -7.39 -2.22
N GLU A 206 18.39 -8.21 -3.16
CA GLU A 206 19.75 -8.74 -3.10
C GLU A 206 20.82 -7.64 -3.07
N SER A 207 20.55 -6.47 -3.66
CA SER A 207 21.51 -5.34 -3.66
C SER A 207 21.62 -4.63 -2.30
N ILE A 208 20.73 -4.93 -1.39
CA ILE A 208 20.69 -4.41 -0.02
C ILE A 208 20.75 -5.54 1.02
N ASP A 209 21.21 -6.73 0.60
CA ASP A 209 21.38 -7.92 1.44
C ASP A 209 20.08 -8.40 2.14
N VAL A 210 18.92 -8.16 1.51
CA VAL A 210 17.61 -8.61 1.98
C VAL A 210 17.18 -9.83 1.15
N PRO A 211 16.87 -10.97 1.76
CA PRO A 211 16.37 -12.12 1.03
C PRO A 211 14.91 -11.91 0.59
N LEU A 212 14.48 -12.63 -0.44
CA LEU A 212 13.11 -12.58 -0.93
C LEU A 212 12.10 -13.02 0.14
N ASP A 213 12.55 -13.80 1.10
CA ASP A 213 11.80 -14.32 2.24
C ASP A 213 11.38 -13.24 3.24
N ASP A 214 12.01 -12.07 3.18
CA ASP A 214 11.73 -10.94 4.06
C ASP A 214 10.66 -10.00 3.49
N ILE A 215 10.03 -10.36 2.37
CA ILE A 215 8.87 -9.61 1.85
C ILE A 215 7.64 -9.87 2.73
N VAL A 216 7.07 -8.79 3.26
CA VAL A 216 5.88 -8.84 4.11
C VAL A 216 4.58 -8.60 3.34
N LYS A 217 4.63 -7.82 2.25
CA LYS A 217 3.47 -7.47 1.42
C LYS A 217 3.84 -7.44 -0.05
N VAL A 218 2.96 -7.99 -0.89
CA VAL A 218 3.03 -7.89 -2.37
C VAL A 218 1.71 -7.35 -2.91
N ASN A 219 1.79 -6.34 -3.78
CA ASN A 219 0.66 -5.84 -4.56
C ASN A 219 0.91 -6.14 -6.04
N ILE A 220 -0.08 -6.74 -6.70
CA ILE A 220 -0.03 -7.13 -8.11
C ILE A 220 -1.12 -6.38 -8.87
N TYR A 221 -0.73 -5.67 -9.90
CA TYR A 221 -1.61 -4.93 -10.80
C TYR A 221 -1.61 -5.64 -12.15
N LEU A 222 -2.79 -6.12 -12.59
CA LEU A 222 -2.98 -6.82 -13.86
C LEU A 222 -3.71 -5.94 -14.85
N LYS A 223 -3.31 -5.97 -16.12
CA LYS A 223 -4.08 -5.34 -17.19
C LYS A 223 -5.36 -6.11 -17.47
N ASP A 224 -5.31 -7.43 -17.42
CA ASP A 224 -6.44 -8.32 -17.63
C ASP A 224 -6.51 -9.35 -16.50
N PHE A 225 -7.67 -9.44 -15.86
CA PHE A 225 -7.85 -10.40 -14.75
C PHE A 225 -7.85 -11.85 -15.22
N SER A 226 -8.13 -12.12 -16.50
CA SER A 226 -8.04 -13.48 -17.07
C SER A 226 -6.62 -14.06 -17.02
N ASP A 227 -5.61 -13.25 -16.84
CA ASP A 227 -4.20 -13.65 -16.70
C ASP A 227 -3.83 -14.14 -15.28
N ILE A 228 -4.76 -14.11 -14.33
CA ILE A 228 -4.47 -14.35 -12.90
C ILE A 228 -3.86 -15.72 -12.64
N GLU A 229 -4.38 -16.78 -13.28
CA GLU A 229 -3.85 -18.14 -13.06
C GLU A 229 -2.40 -18.27 -13.53
N THR A 230 -2.06 -17.68 -14.68
CA THR A 230 -0.68 -17.66 -15.19
C THR A 230 0.25 -16.89 -14.22
N VAL A 231 -0.23 -15.77 -13.68
CA VAL A 231 0.54 -15.01 -12.69
C VAL A 231 0.68 -15.76 -11.37
N ASN A 232 -0.36 -16.48 -10.94
CA ASN A 232 -0.31 -17.36 -9.76
C ASN A 232 0.74 -18.46 -9.91
N GLU A 233 0.79 -19.12 -11.07
CA GLU A 233 1.81 -20.13 -11.37
C GLU A 233 3.24 -19.54 -11.24
N VAL A 234 3.47 -18.37 -11.82
CA VAL A 234 4.77 -17.67 -11.69
C VAL A 234 5.04 -17.31 -10.24
N TYR A 235 4.05 -16.72 -9.55
CA TYR A 235 4.18 -16.29 -8.16
C TYR A 235 4.63 -17.43 -7.24
N THR A 236 4.06 -18.62 -7.38
CA THR A 236 4.43 -19.80 -6.57
C THR A 236 5.87 -20.29 -6.81
N THR A 237 6.51 -19.92 -7.91
CA THR A 237 7.93 -20.23 -8.14
C THR A 237 8.87 -19.31 -7.34
N PHE A 238 8.41 -18.14 -6.97
CA PHE A 238 9.18 -17.19 -6.13
C PHE A 238 8.79 -17.30 -4.64
N PHE A 239 7.52 -17.59 -4.36
CA PHE A 239 6.97 -17.77 -3.02
C PHE A 239 6.29 -19.13 -2.91
N PRO A 240 7.07 -20.21 -2.83
CA PRO A 240 6.52 -21.55 -2.67
C PRO A 240 5.77 -21.66 -1.35
N ASP A 241 4.73 -22.51 -1.34
CA ASP A 241 3.97 -22.79 -0.14
C ASP A 241 4.89 -23.09 1.04
N SER A 242 4.65 -22.40 2.10
CA SER A 242 5.46 -22.41 3.32
C SER A 242 5.69 -23.79 3.92
N ALA A 243 4.71 -24.70 3.81
CA ALA A 243 4.84 -26.05 4.35
C ALA A 243 5.93 -26.89 3.69
N ILE A 244 6.40 -26.52 2.50
CA ILE A 244 7.33 -27.32 1.68
C ILE A 244 8.74 -26.74 1.67
N ALA A 245 8.90 -25.42 1.80
CA ALA A 245 10.13 -24.74 1.46
C ALA A 245 10.97 -24.19 2.62
N ARG A 246 10.41 -24.03 3.83
CA ARG A 246 11.07 -23.28 4.91
C ARG A 246 10.66 -23.76 6.31
N ALA A 247 11.63 -23.79 7.23
CA ALA A 247 11.35 -24.07 8.65
C ALA A 247 10.57 -22.94 9.35
N VAL A 248 10.48 -21.75 8.73
CA VAL A 248 9.81 -20.53 9.28
C VAL A 248 9.00 -19.86 8.15
N ALA A 249 8.34 -20.61 7.33
CA ALA A 249 7.88 -20.10 6.06
C ALA A 249 6.47 -19.53 6.15
N TYR A 250 6.32 -18.36 5.64
CA TYR A 250 5.05 -17.71 5.30
C TYR A 250 5.08 -17.30 3.83
N VAL A 251 3.91 -17.20 3.24
CA VAL A 251 3.73 -16.51 1.97
C VAL A 251 3.34 -15.07 2.30
N PRO A 252 3.88 -14.04 1.64
CA PRO A 252 3.57 -12.65 1.96
C PRO A 252 2.07 -12.37 1.96
N ALA A 253 1.65 -11.34 2.70
CA ALA A 253 0.32 -10.77 2.50
C ALA A 253 0.21 -10.25 1.06
N ARG A 254 -0.94 -10.41 0.41
CA ARG A 254 -1.08 -10.17 -1.03
C ARG A 254 -2.37 -9.44 -1.36
N THR A 255 -2.27 -8.49 -2.31
CA THR A 255 -3.40 -7.86 -2.97
C THR A 255 -3.25 -7.99 -4.48
N VAL A 256 -4.29 -8.40 -5.19
CA VAL A 256 -4.32 -8.48 -6.66
C VAL A 256 -5.55 -7.75 -7.17
N ILE A 257 -5.36 -6.83 -8.10
CA ILE A 257 -6.44 -6.11 -8.77
C ILE A 257 -6.18 -6.01 -10.27
N ALA A 258 -7.24 -5.93 -11.07
CA ALA A 258 -7.13 -5.53 -12.45
C ALA A 258 -7.31 -4.02 -12.59
N VAL A 259 -6.47 -3.41 -13.43
CA VAL A 259 -6.43 -1.97 -13.67
C VAL A 259 -6.67 -1.64 -15.13
N GLU A 260 -7.02 -0.39 -15.42
CA GLU A 260 -7.35 0.04 -16.80
C GLU A 260 -6.15 -0.05 -17.73
N ALA A 261 -4.99 0.41 -17.26
CA ALA A 261 -3.73 0.32 -18.00
C ALA A 261 -2.53 0.43 -17.04
N LEU A 262 -1.38 -0.02 -17.53
CA LEU A 262 -0.09 0.12 -16.86
C LEU A 262 0.86 0.94 -17.75
N PRO A 263 1.85 1.63 -17.15
CA PRO A 263 2.85 2.36 -17.92
C PRO A 263 3.53 1.49 -18.98
N MET A 264 3.90 2.08 -20.09
CA MET A 264 4.55 1.43 -21.24
C MET A 264 3.72 0.31 -21.91
N GLY A 265 2.45 0.14 -21.54
CA GLY A 265 1.61 -0.95 -22.03
C GLY A 265 1.93 -2.32 -21.41
N ALA A 266 2.50 -2.33 -20.22
CA ALA A 266 2.75 -3.57 -19.49
C ALA A 266 1.46 -4.32 -19.17
N LEU A 267 1.54 -5.65 -19.08
CA LEU A 267 0.42 -6.53 -18.73
C LEU A 267 0.32 -6.77 -17.23
N VAL A 268 1.43 -6.60 -16.52
CA VAL A 268 1.53 -6.79 -15.08
C VAL A 268 2.56 -5.83 -14.50
N GLN A 269 2.30 -5.36 -13.27
CA GLN A 269 3.23 -4.59 -12.45
C GLN A 269 3.17 -5.13 -11.02
N VAL A 270 4.31 -5.20 -10.34
CA VAL A 270 4.40 -5.76 -8.99
C VAL A 270 5.13 -4.80 -8.06
N GLU A 271 4.55 -4.57 -6.90
CA GLU A 271 5.11 -3.78 -5.81
C GLU A 271 5.33 -4.66 -4.58
N ALA A 272 6.37 -4.40 -3.82
CA ALA A 272 6.66 -5.14 -2.61
C ALA A 272 7.08 -4.21 -1.45
N VAL A 273 6.83 -4.68 -0.23
CA VAL A 273 7.37 -4.14 1.00
C VAL A 273 8.14 -5.27 1.69
N GLY A 274 9.40 -5.04 1.99
CA GLY A 274 10.27 -5.99 2.68
C GLY A 274 10.59 -5.52 4.10
N SER A 275 11.05 -6.44 4.94
CA SER A 275 11.61 -6.10 6.24
C SER A 275 12.97 -5.41 6.10
N HIS A 276 13.31 -4.58 7.07
CA HIS A 276 14.63 -3.99 7.26
C HIS A 276 15.04 -4.20 8.73
N GLY A 277 15.43 -5.42 9.07
CA GLY A 277 15.54 -5.93 10.43
C GLY A 277 16.21 -5.01 11.44
N ASP A 278 17.33 -4.40 11.06
CA ASP A 278 18.16 -3.60 11.99
C ASP A 278 17.68 -2.15 12.14
N GLY A 279 16.60 -1.76 11.43
CA GLY A 279 16.21 -0.37 11.36
C GLY A 279 17.21 0.52 10.61
N THR A 280 16.88 1.78 10.41
CA THR A 280 17.80 2.77 9.83
C THR A 280 18.47 3.60 10.92
N PRO A 281 19.79 3.89 10.84
CA PRO A 281 20.46 4.76 11.80
C PRO A 281 19.79 6.14 11.88
N PRO A 282 19.85 6.86 13.02
CA PRO A 282 20.60 6.57 14.24
C PRO A 282 19.88 5.72 15.28
N GLN A 283 18.79 5.03 14.92
CA GLN A 283 18.15 4.11 15.86
C GLN A 283 19.15 3.06 16.35
N ALA A 284 18.94 2.58 17.57
CA ALA A 284 19.74 1.49 18.10
C ALA A 284 19.70 0.33 17.10
N VAL A 285 20.86 -0.22 16.79
CA VAL A 285 20.97 -1.38 15.92
C VAL A 285 20.21 -2.50 16.60
N GLU A 286 19.03 -2.79 16.09
CA GLU A 286 18.31 -4.01 16.44
C GLU A 286 18.95 -5.13 15.64
N ASP A 287 19.37 -6.18 16.33
CA ASP A 287 19.99 -7.32 15.67
C ASP A 287 19.01 -7.88 14.63
N ARG A 288 19.42 -7.91 13.36
CA ARG A 288 18.64 -8.43 12.24
C ARG A 288 18.11 -9.84 12.50
N HIS A 289 18.82 -10.61 13.31
CA HIS A 289 18.42 -11.94 13.76
C HIS A 289 17.45 -11.92 14.95
N GLY A 290 17.18 -10.75 15.50
CA GLY A 290 16.32 -10.59 16.67
C GLY A 290 14.85 -10.36 16.37
N LEU A 291 14.47 -9.84 15.18
CA LEU A 291 13.08 -9.59 14.82
C LEU A 291 12.51 -10.74 13.99
N ILE A 292 11.33 -11.20 14.39
CA ILE A 292 10.62 -12.29 13.72
C ILE A 292 9.56 -11.72 12.80
N ILE A 293 9.48 -12.24 11.58
CA ILE A 293 8.31 -12.05 10.71
C ILE A 293 7.30 -13.14 11.05
N GLU A 294 6.12 -12.74 11.49
CA GLU A 294 5.06 -13.65 11.90
C GLU A 294 3.92 -13.67 10.89
N GLY A 295 3.68 -14.82 10.28
CA GLY A 295 2.51 -15.08 9.45
C GLY A 295 1.41 -15.77 10.22
N ASN A 296 0.17 -15.28 10.16
CA ASN A 296 -0.96 -15.91 10.83
C ASN A 296 -2.18 -16.06 9.90
N ASN A 297 -2.89 -17.19 10.07
CA ASN A 297 -4.15 -17.49 9.40
C ASN A 297 -5.19 -17.95 10.44
N THR A 298 -6.41 -17.44 10.32
CA THR A 298 -7.55 -17.89 11.11
C THR A 298 -8.60 -18.54 10.22
N LYS A 299 -9.27 -19.58 10.75
CA LYS A 299 -10.39 -20.23 10.07
C LYS A 299 -11.66 -19.36 10.03
N ASN A 300 -11.67 -18.26 10.77
CA ASN A 300 -12.79 -17.32 10.83
C ASN A 300 -12.80 -16.33 9.64
N ALA A 301 -11.82 -16.43 8.75
CA ALA A 301 -11.75 -15.68 7.50
C ALA A 301 -11.25 -16.60 6.37
N PRO A 302 -11.46 -16.25 5.09
CA PRO A 302 -11.03 -17.07 3.95
C PRO A 302 -9.50 -17.27 3.95
N ILE A 303 -9.06 -18.51 3.75
CA ILE A 303 -7.65 -18.90 3.67
C ILE A 303 -7.27 -19.14 2.21
N SER A 304 -6.11 -18.68 1.79
CA SER A 304 -5.55 -18.89 0.46
C SER A 304 -4.17 -19.54 0.55
N PRO A 305 -3.81 -20.48 -0.34
CA PRO A 305 -2.44 -21.00 -0.42
C PRO A 305 -1.47 -19.99 -1.03
N LEU A 306 -1.96 -18.89 -1.63
CA LEU A 306 -1.18 -17.88 -2.33
C LEU A 306 -0.84 -16.67 -1.47
N SER A 307 -1.35 -16.60 -0.23
CA SER A 307 -1.11 -15.49 0.67
C SER A 307 -1.39 -15.85 2.11
N THR A 308 -0.66 -15.25 3.02
CA THR A 308 -0.96 -15.28 4.46
C THR A 308 -1.94 -14.17 4.78
N GLN A 309 -2.95 -14.44 5.60
CA GLN A 309 -3.99 -13.45 5.91
C GLN A 309 -3.41 -12.20 6.57
N THR A 310 -2.50 -12.35 7.53
CA THR A 310 -1.76 -11.25 8.14
C THR A 310 -0.29 -11.62 8.32
N VAL A 311 0.58 -10.67 8.00
CA VAL A 311 2.03 -10.78 8.18
C VAL A 311 2.48 -9.62 9.06
N ALA A 312 2.94 -9.94 10.26
CA ALA A 312 3.45 -9.00 11.24
C ALA A 312 4.97 -8.91 11.13
N PHE A 313 5.48 -7.71 11.16
CA PHE A 313 6.90 -7.43 11.36
C PHE A 313 7.04 -6.10 12.10
N SER A 314 7.82 -6.10 13.19
CA SER A 314 7.98 -4.91 14.01
C SER A 314 6.62 -4.28 14.39
N HIS A 315 6.39 -3.03 14.04
CA HIS A 315 5.24 -2.25 14.50
C HIS A 315 3.99 -2.34 13.62
N TYR A 316 3.98 -3.18 12.59
CA TYR A 316 2.84 -3.29 11.70
C TYR A 316 2.47 -4.72 11.34
N ASN A 317 1.17 -4.93 11.16
CA ASN A 317 0.60 -6.09 10.49
C ASN A 317 0.10 -5.68 9.10
N HIS A 318 0.58 -6.35 8.07
CA HIS A 318 0.08 -6.20 6.71
C HIS A 318 -0.94 -7.31 6.42
N LEU A 319 -2.15 -6.94 6.06
CA LEU A 319 -3.18 -7.92 5.71
C LEU A 319 -3.25 -8.15 4.20
N SER A 320 -3.53 -9.39 3.84
CA SER A 320 -3.98 -9.73 2.49
C SER A 320 -5.35 -9.14 2.23
N ALA A 321 -5.57 -8.69 1.00
CA ALA A 321 -6.86 -8.17 0.61
C ALA A 321 -7.97 -9.21 0.81
N GLN A 322 -9.04 -8.78 1.45
CA GLN A 322 -10.19 -9.61 1.73
C GLN A 322 -11.28 -9.38 0.69
N LEU A 323 -11.73 -10.49 0.10
CA LEU A 323 -12.92 -10.55 -0.72
C LEU A 323 -14.15 -10.74 0.16
N PRO A 324 -15.37 -10.45 -0.35
CA PRO A 324 -16.61 -10.63 0.40
C PRO A 324 -17.03 -12.11 0.46
N MET A 325 -16.12 -12.98 0.83
CA MET A 325 -16.34 -14.44 0.91
C MET A 325 -16.76 -14.84 2.32
N ASP A 326 -17.79 -15.64 2.42
CA ASP A 326 -18.17 -16.31 3.66
C ASP A 326 -17.17 -17.45 3.94
N PRO A 327 -16.41 -17.40 5.05
CA PRO A 327 -15.41 -18.43 5.36
C PRO A 327 -15.98 -19.82 5.57
N SER A 328 -17.26 -19.94 5.91
CA SER A 328 -17.92 -21.23 6.12
C SER A 328 -18.28 -21.94 4.82
N THR A 329 -18.57 -21.20 3.76
CA THR A 329 -18.99 -21.74 2.46
C THR A 329 -17.92 -21.62 1.38
N GLY A 330 -16.94 -20.72 1.57
CA GLY A 330 -15.94 -20.38 0.56
C GLY A 330 -16.51 -19.68 -0.68
N LYS A 331 -17.70 -19.07 -0.55
CA LYS A 331 -18.40 -18.39 -1.65
C LYS A 331 -18.61 -16.91 -1.33
N LEU A 332 -18.74 -16.10 -2.39
CA LEU A 332 -19.17 -14.71 -2.22
C LEU A 332 -20.55 -14.66 -1.56
N VAL A 333 -20.71 -13.73 -0.62
CA VAL A 333 -22.02 -13.49 -0.01
C VAL A 333 -22.99 -12.92 -1.04
N ALA A 334 -24.26 -13.30 -0.91
CA ALA A 334 -25.32 -12.73 -1.73
C ALA A 334 -25.60 -11.27 -1.34
N GLY A 335 -26.12 -10.50 -2.27
CA GLY A 335 -26.49 -9.11 -2.06
C GLY A 335 -25.62 -8.13 -2.85
N GLY A 336 -25.77 -6.86 -2.54
CA GLY A 336 -25.07 -5.77 -3.21
C GLY A 336 -23.81 -5.31 -2.45
N ILE A 337 -23.42 -4.07 -2.74
CA ILE A 337 -22.19 -3.50 -2.18
C ILE A 337 -22.20 -3.46 -0.64
N LYS A 338 -23.34 -3.22 0.00
CA LYS A 338 -23.42 -3.14 1.46
C LYS A 338 -23.13 -4.48 2.13
N GLU A 339 -23.73 -5.56 1.62
CA GLU A 339 -23.52 -6.92 2.10
C GLU A 339 -22.07 -7.35 1.85
N GLN A 340 -21.55 -7.09 0.66
CA GLN A 340 -20.20 -7.46 0.29
C GLN A 340 -19.15 -6.65 1.08
N ALA A 341 -19.29 -5.34 1.21
CA ALA A 341 -18.38 -4.53 2.04
C ALA A 341 -18.44 -4.96 3.51
N GLY A 342 -19.62 -5.24 4.03
CA GLY A 342 -19.79 -5.75 5.38
C GLY A 342 -19.05 -7.07 5.60
N GLN A 343 -19.09 -7.99 4.61
CA GLN A 343 -18.37 -9.25 4.72
C GLN A 343 -16.85 -9.07 4.66
N CYS A 344 -16.33 -8.22 3.77
CA CYS A 344 -14.90 -7.90 3.75
C CYS A 344 -14.43 -7.39 5.11
N LEU A 345 -15.16 -6.44 5.71
CA LEU A 345 -14.80 -5.87 7.01
C LEU A 345 -14.96 -6.85 8.17
N LYS A 346 -15.93 -7.77 8.11
CA LYS A 346 -16.04 -8.88 9.08
C LYS A 346 -14.84 -9.83 8.98
N ASN A 347 -14.41 -10.17 7.77
CA ASN A 347 -13.23 -11.01 7.55
C ASN A 347 -11.97 -10.33 8.10
N ILE A 348 -11.78 -9.04 7.80
CA ILE A 348 -10.69 -8.24 8.35
C ILE A 348 -10.73 -8.24 9.88
N LYS A 349 -11.89 -7.97 10.48
CA LYS A 349 -12.08 -7.97 11.93
C LYS A 349 -11.69 -9.32 12.53
N ALA A 350 -12.15 -10.44 11.94
CA ALA A 350 -11.81 -11.78 12.42
C ALA A 350 -10.29 -12.07 12.34
N ILE A 351 -9.61 -11.56 11.31
CA ILE A 351 -8.16 -11.71 11.16
C ILE A 351 -7.43 -10.94 12.25
N ILE A 352 -7.73 -9.65 12.44
CA ILE A 352 -7.04 -8.82 13.41
C ILE A 352 -7.31 -9.25 14.85
N GLU A 353 -8.53 -9.70 15.15
CA GLU A 353 -8.86 -10.27 16.46
C GLU A 353 -8.13 -11.59 16.76
N SER A 354 -7.76 -12.35 15.71
CA SER A 354 -6.99 -13.60 15.89
C SER A 354 -5.52 -13.39 16.29
N VAL A 355 -5.05 -12.15 16.20
CA VAL A 355 -3.70 -11.72 16.63
C VAL A 355 -3.78 -10.62 17.70
N ASP A 356 -4.85 -10.67 18.51
CA ASP A 356 -5.08 -9.82 19.68
C ASP A 356 -5.18 -8.31 19.41
N HIS A 357 -5.55 -7.94 18.18
CA HIS A 357 -5.81 -6.55 17.76
C HIS A 357 -7.30 -6.23 17.64
N VAL A 358 -7.62 -4.95 17.54
CA VAL A 358 -8.99 -4.44 17.36
C VAL A 358 -9.07 -3.51 16.15
N MET A 359 -10.29 -3.22 15.68
CA MET A 359 -10.49 -2.31 14.53
C MET A 359 -9.91 -0.90 14.75
N ALA A 360 -9.77 -0.46 16.01
CA ALA A 360 -9.16 0.83 16.35
C ALA A 360 -7.64 0.87 16.09
N ASP A 361 -6.99 -0.29 15.92
CA ASP A 361 -5.56 -0.38 15.60
C ASP A 361 -5.30 -0.25 14.09
N VAL A 362 -6.34 -0.23 13.26
CA VAL A 362 -6.19 -0.05 11.81
C VAL A 362 -5.73 1.37 11.51
N VAL A 363 -4.58 1.50 10.85
CA VAL A 363 -3.99 2.79 10.48
C VAL A 363 -4.27 3.18 9.03
N LYS A 364 -4.45 2.20 8.16
CA LYS A 364 -4.71 2.41 6.72
C LYS A 364 -5.72 1.40 6.19
N VAL A 365 -6.62 1.87 5.33
CA VAL A 365 -7.59 1.04 4.60
C VAL A 365 -7.48 1.35 3.11
N ASN A 366 -7.31 0.31 2.29
CA ASN A 366 -7.35 0.40 0.84
C ASN A 366 -8.60 -0.30 0.33
N VAL A 367 -9.44 0.43 -0.39
CA VAL A 367 -10.70 -0.06 -0.95
C VAL A 367 -10.62 -0.09 -2.46
N PHE A 368 -10.95 -1.21 -3.05
CA PHE A 368 -11.02 -1.42 -4.48
C PHE A 368 -12.47 -1.73 -4.85
N LEU A 369 -13.10 -0.85 -5.63
CA LEU A 369 -14.49 -0.97 -6.05
C LEU A 369 -14.58 -1.35 -7.52
N LYS A 370 -15.47 -2.27 -7.84
CA LYS A 370 -15.83 -2.57 -9.23
C LYS A 370 -16.60 -1.40 -9.85
N ASN A 371 -17.45 -0.75 -9.06
CA ASN A 371 -18.19 0.44 -9.46
C ASN A 371 -17.93 1.58 -8.46
N ILE A 372 -17.32 2.66 -8.91
CA ILE A 372 -16.97 3.80 -8.04
C ILE A 372 -18.20 4.52 -7.48
N GLU A 373 -19.34 4.43 -8.14
CA GLU A 373 -20.60 5.02 -7.68
C GLU A 373 -21.11 4.38 -6.37
N ASP A 374 -20.58 3.21 -6.01
CA ASP A 374 -20.93 2.53 -4.77
C ASP A 374 -20.24 3.12 -3.53
N CYS A 375 -19.43 4.17 -3.67
CA CYS A 375 -18.71 4.80 -2.54
C CYS A 375 -19.64 5.20 -1.40
N ALA A 376 -20.77 5.82 -1.68
CA ALA A 376 -21.69 6.29 -0.63
C ALA A 376 -22.31 5.12 0.15
N ALA A 377 -22.70 4.05 -0.55
CA ALA A 377 -23.27 2.87 0.07
C ALA A 377 -22.22 2.08 0.88
N LEU A 378 -20.97 2.06 0.40
CA LEU A 378 -19.83 1.52 1.14
C LEU A 378 -19.58 2.33 2.42
N ASP A 379 -19.61 3.66 2.36
CA ASP A 379 -19.35 4.54 3.51
C ASP A 379 -20.35 4.34 4.65
N GLU A 380 -21.61 4.04 4.35
CA GLU A 380 -22.60 3.69 5.38
C GLU A 380 -22.20 2.46 6.19
N VAL A 381 -21.68 1.42 5.53
CA VAL A 381 -21.22 0.20 6.19
C VAL A 381 -19.87 0.43 6.88
N TYR A 382 -18.96 1.10 6.20
CA TYR A 382 -17.62 1.43 6.70
C TYR A 382 -17.69 2.17 8.04
N ALA A 383 -18.58 3.17 8.16
CA ALA A 383 -18.79 3.95 9.38
C ALA A 383 -19.20 3.09 10.59
N THR A 384 -19.82 1.93 10.38
CA THR A 384 -20.20 1.02 11.47
C THR A 384 -19.00 0.29 12.07
N PHE A 385 -17.91 0.11 11.31
CA PHE A 385 -16.67 -0.51 11.77
C PHE A 385 -15.65 0.52 12.27
N PHE A 386 -15.68 1.72 11.72
CA PHE A 386 -14.76 2.83 12.02
C PHE A 386 -15.54 4.07 12.47
N ALA A 387 -16.27 3.93 13.59
CA ALA A 387 -17.18 4.96 14.11
C ALA A 387 -16.51 6.33 14.33
N ASN A 388 -15.22 6.37 14.55
CA ASN A 388 -14.46 7.60 14.78
C ASN A 388 -13.71 8.12 13.53
N GLY A 389 -13.90 7.48 12.37
CA GLY A 389 -13.23 7.85 11.12
C GLY A 389 -11.70 7.85 11.22
N THR A 390 -11.13 6.95 12.01
CA THR A 390 -9.72 7.00 12.42
C THR A 390 -8.74 6.66 11.30
N PRO A 391 -8.87 5.55 10.53
CA PRO A 391 -7.84 5.16 9.58
C PRO A 391 -7.71 6.13 8.41
N ALA A 392 -6.49 6.25 7.87
CA ALA A 392 -6.28 6.83 6.56
C ALA A 392 -6.89 5.90 5.49
N ARG A 393 -7.37 6.45 4.38
CA ARG A 393 -8.11 5.67 3.39
C ARG A 393 -7.75 6.03 1.95
N ARG A 394 -7.78 5.01 1.11
CA ARG A 394 -7.78 5.13 -0.35
C ARG A 394 -8.95 4.35 -0.93
N ILE A 395 -9.65 4.94 -1.90
CA ILE A 395 -10.67 4.27 -2.72
C ILE A 395 -10.32 4.49 -4.19
N VAL A 396 -10.31 3.41 -4.98
CA VAL A 396 -10.16 3.44 -6.43
C VAL A 396 -11.17 2.50 -7.09
N GLY A 397 -11.67 2.89 -8.26
CA GLY A 397 -12.45 2.00 -9.12
C GLY A 397 -11.50 1.16 -9.98
N VAL A 398 -11.69 -0.15 -9.98
CA VAL A 398 -10.85 -1.12 -10.69
C VAL A 398 -11.59 -1.75 -11.85
N SER A 399 -10.85 -2.32 -12.82
CA SER A 399 -11.45 -2.92 -14.02
C SER A 399 -12.09 -4.27 -13.73
N ALA A 400 -11.51 -5.04 -12.81
CA ALA A 400 -12.07 -6.29 -12.32
C ALA A 400 -11.51 -6.67 -10.95
N LEU A 401 -12.24 -7.50 -10.23
CA LEU A 401 -11.85 -8.13 -8.97
C LEU A 401 -12.01 -9.65 -9.06
N PRO A 402 -11.31 -10.44 -8.22
CA PRO A 402 -11.48 -11.88 -8.16
C PRO A 402 -12.95 -12.28 -7.96
N ASP A 403 -13.36 -13.37 -8.59
CA ASP A 403 -14.72 -13.96 -8.48
C ASP A 403 -15.86 -12.98 -8.79
N ASP A 404 -15.57 -11.94 -9.57
CA ASP A 404 -16.52 -10.87 -9.92
C ASP A 404 -17.09 -10.10 -8.71
N ALA A 405 -16.31 -10.04 -7.62
CA ALA A 405 -16.68 -9.28 -6.43
C ALA A 405 -16.90 -7.80 -6.74
N LEU A 406 -17.78 -7.14 -5.98
CA LEU A 406 -18.05 -5.71 -6.10
C LEU A 406 -17.02 -4.86 -5.36
N VAL A 407 -16.36 -5.45 -4.37
CA VAL A 407 -15.38 -4.77 -3.50
C VAL A 407 -14.33 -5.74 -3.00
N GLN A 408 -13.13 -5.22 -2.83
CA GLN A 408 -12.02 -5.86 -2.13
C GLN A 408 -11.38 -4.83 -1.20
N ILE A 409 -10.97 -5.25 0.00
CA ILE A 409 -10.40 -4.35 1.00
C ILE A 409 -9.16 -4.96 1.62
N ASP A 410 -8.06 -4.21 1.71
CA ASP A 410 -6.93 -4.54 2.56
C ASP A 410 -6.65 -3.46 3.59
N VAL A 411 -5.95 -3.81 4.64
CA VAL A 411 -5.62 -2.89 5.72
C VAL A 411 -4.18 -3.07 6.20
N VAL A 412 -3.65 -2.01 6.80
CA VAL A 412 -2.45 -2.02 7.62
C VAL A 412 -2.87 -1.74 9.06
N VAL A 413 -2.37 -2.54 9.99
CA VAL A 413 -2.75 -2.49 11.41
C VAL A 413 -1.51 -2.18 12.25
N ALA A 414 -1.67 -1.34 13.25
CA ALA A 414 -0.65 -1.09 14.26
C ALA A 414 -0.38 -2.36 15.07
N ASN A 415 0.88 -2.66 15.32
CA ASN A 415 1.33 -3.75 16.17
C ASN A 415 2.07 -3.15 17.38
N ALA A 416 1.33 -2.81 18.44
CA ALA A 416 1.80 -1.97 19.53
C ALA A 416 3.04 -2.50 20.26
N GLU A 417 3.12 -3.81 20.43
CA GLU A 417 4.23 -4.46 21.13
C GLU A 417 5.39 -4.81 20.19
N GLY A 418 5.19 -4.62 18.85
CA GLY A 418 6.12 -5.13 17.85
C GLY A 418 6.14 -6.66 17.80
N THR A 419 6.89 -7.23 16.86
CA THR A 419 7.19 -8.66 16.87
C THR A 419 8.33 -8.93 17.86
N PRO A 420 8.21 -9.92 18.75
CA PRO A 420 9.22 -10.17 19.76
C PRO A 420 10.56 -10.61 19.11
N PRO A 421 11.69 -10.33 19.77
CA PRO A 421 12.96 -10.90 19.34
C PRO A 421 12.95 -12.42 19.50
N ASN A 422 13.73 -13.10 18.68
CA ASN A 422 14.00 -14.54 18.86
C ASN A 422 14.58 -14.77 20.26
N ALA A 423 13.98 -15.66 21.02
CA ALA A 423 14.48 -16.08 22.34
C ALA A 423 15.76 -16.92 22.22
#